data_c855f0f25d7883afecb5c7a48de62e53
#
_entry.id   c855f0f25d7883afecb5c7a48de62e53
#
_cell.length_a   1.000
_cell.length_b   1.000
_cell.length_c   1.000
_cell.angle_alpha   90.00
_cell.angle_beta   90.00
_cell.angle_gamma   90.00
#
_symmetry.space_group_name_H-M   'P 1'
#
loop_
_entity.id
_entity.type
_entity.pdbx_description
1 polymer ?
#
loop_
_entity_poly.entity_id
_entity_poly.type
_entity_poly.pdbx_seq_one_letter_code
_entity_poly.pdbx_strand_id
1 'polypeptide(L)'
;MEVFMLRKIIVASTLGLFLATSVVTPASAATIKTGTSCKKAGQTVKVGKKTYVCGKNPIVTPTKNTYMLKACRDTNSLYRTVKSAYDDMLEQANIFGYKTLADLGTALGGQEKIDLENLDKTITDTQGLLAQQCKKGA
;
A
#
# COMPACT_ATOMS: atom_id res chain seq x y z
N MET A 1 21.53 -40.53 -26.72
CA MET A 1 21.43 -41.46 -25.59
C MET A 1 21.46 -40.62 -24.33
N GLU A 2 20.51 -40.33 -23.54
CA GLU A 2 19.09 -40.72 -23.41
C GLU A 2 18.37 -39.52 -22.81
N VAL A 3 17.44 -38.98 -23.55
CA VAL A 3 16.50 -37.96 -23.13
C VAL A 3 15.19 -38.69 -22.83
N PHE A 4 15.18 -39.53 -21.83
CA PHE A 4 13.97 -40.25 -21.43
C PHE A 4 14.00 -40.47 -19.93
N MET A 5 13.63 -39.50 -19.11
CA MET A 5 13.03 -39.74 -17.79
C MET A 5 12.71 -38.40 -17.07
N LEU A 6 11.89 -37.59 -17.72
CA LEU A 6 11.26 -36.44 -16.97
C LEU A 6 9.81 -36.23 -17.40
N ARG A 7 9.12 -37.36 -17.60
CA ARG A 7 7.68 -37.34 -17.84
C ARG A 7 6.99 -38.29 -16.89
N LYS A 8 6.89 -37.98 -15.64
CA LYS A 8 5.91 -38.60 -14.71
C LYS A 8 6.09 -38.01 -13.31
N ILE A 9 5.78 -36.78 -13.06
CA ILE A 9 5.29 -36.30 -11.76
C ILE A 9 4.53 -35.00 -12.00
N ILE A 10 3.40 -35.08 -12.65
CA ILE A 10 2.36 -34.05 -12.62
C ILE A 10 1.03 -34.78 -12.61
N VAL A 11 0.69 -35.38 -11.51
CA VAL A 11 -0.70 -35.67 -11.18
C VAL A 11 -0.78 -35.75 -9.66
N ALA A 12 -1.73 -35.04 -9.13
CA ALA A 12 -2.20 -35.08 -7.76
C ALA A 12 -1.62 -33.99 -6.86
N SER A 13 -2.30 -32.87 -6.84
CA SER A 13 -2.72 -32.24 -5.59
C SER A 13 -3.54 -30.97 -5.87
N THR A 14 -4.59 -31.07 -6.62
CA THR A 14 -5.70 -30.12 -6.59
C THR A 14 -6.64 -30.50 -5.43
N LEU A 15 -6.14 -30.52 -4.22
CA LEU A 15 -6.96 -30.36 -3.05
C LEU A 15 -7.18 -28.87 -2.88
N GLY A 16 -8.24 -28.41 -3.55
CA GLY A 16 -8.78 -27.08 -3.33
C GLY A 16 -9.14 -26.91 -1.87
N LEU A 17 -8.22 -26.31 -1.12
CA LEU A 17 -8.59 -25.64 0.12
C LEU A 17 -9.41 -24.42 -0.27
N PHE A 18 -10.71 -24.62 -0.49
CA PHE A 18 -11.68 -23.57 -0.35
C PHE A 18 -11.62 -23.13 1.12
N LEU A 19 -10.69 -22.24 1.43
CA LEU A 19 -10.84 -21.39 2.59
C LEU A 19 -12.11 -20.58 2.31
N ALA A 20 -13.23 -21.12 2.76
CA ALA A 20 -14.46 -20.38 2.92
C ALA A 20 -14.09 -19.22 3.86
N THR A 21 -13.72 -18.09 3.27
CA THR A 21 -13.69 -16.81 3.97
C THR A 21 -15.14 -16.57 4.33
N SER A 22 -15.51 -17.01 5.54
CA SER A 22 -16.78 -16.69 6.14
C SER A 22 -16.87 -15.16 6.16
N VAL A 23 -17.56 -14.60 5.17
CA VAL A 23 -17.99 -13.21 5.20
C VAL A 23 -19.03 -13.16 6.32
N VAL A 24 -18.54 -12.98 7.53
CA VAL A 24 -19.38 -12.64 8.66
C VAL A 24 -19.90 -11.25 8.35
N THR A 25 -21.11 -11.17 7.81
CA THR A 25 -21.85 -9.92 7.72
C THR A 25 -22.37 -9.62 9.12
N PRO A 26 -21.72 -8.76 9.92
CA PRO A 26 -22.29 -8.35 11.19
C PRO A 26 -23.58 -7.59 10.89
N ALA A 27 -24.60 -7.80 11.70
CA ALA A 27 -25.89 -7.12 11.60
C ALA A 27 -25.81 -5.57 11.67
N SER A 28 -24.61 -5.02 11.82
CA SER A 28 -24.31 -3.58 11.91
C SER A 28 -23.50 -3.05 10.72
N ALA A 29 -23.47 -3.72 9.57
CA ALA A 29 -22.66 -3.30 8.41
C ALA A 29 -23.02 -1.87 7.92
N ALA A 30 -24.24 -1.40 8.15
CA ALA A 30 -24.70 -0.07 7.74
C ALA A 30 -24.01 1.10 8.48
N THR A 31 -23.35 0.85 9.60
CA THR A 31 -22.71 1.90 10.43
C THR A 31 -21.19 1.93 10.33
N ILE A 32 -20.57 1.02 9.55
CA ILE A 32 -19.12 0.98 9.40
C ILE A 32 -18.66 2.14 8.51
N LYS A 33 -17.80 2.98 9.07
CA LYS A 33 -17.14 4.12 8.41
C LYS A 33 -15.65 4.11 8.77
N THR A 34 -14.86 4.85 8.02
CA THR A 34 -13.45 5.06 8.38
C THR A 34 -13.34 5.66 9.79
N GLY A 35 -12.57 4.99 10.65
CA GLY A 35 -12.39 5.33 12.05
C GLY A 35 -13.27 4.52 13.02
N THR A 36 -14.22 3.70 12.54
CA THR A 36 -14.97 2.76 13.39
C THR A 36 -14.02 1.70 13.94
N SER A 37 -14.06 1.47 15.26
CA SER A 37 -13.21 0.48 15.94
C SER A 37 -13.44 -0.94 15.40
N CYS A 38 -12.38 -1.73 15.29
CA CYS A 38 -12.43 -3.12 14.86
C CYS A 38 -11.47 -3.98 15.69
N LYS A 39 -11.78 -5.28 15.82
CA LYS A 39 -11.04 -6.19 16.72
C LYS A 39 -9.90 -6.93 16.02
N LYS A 40 -10.11 -7.36 14.78
CA LYS A 40 -9.18 -8.26 14.07
C LYS A 40 -8.56 -7.55 12.87
N ALA A 41 -7.25 -7.25 12.97
CA ALA A 41 -6.50 -6.69 11.84
C ALA A 41 -6.62 -7.58 10.59
N GLY A 42 -6.76 -6.95 9.43
CA GLY A 42 -6.96 -7.62 8.15
C GLY A 42 -8.40 -8.03 7.85
N GLN A 43 -9.31 -8.00 8.83
CA GLN A 43 -10.73 -8.27 8.59
C GLN A 43 -11.29 -7.27 7.58
N THR A 44 -11.99 -7.79 6.57
CA THR A 44 -12.58 -7.00 5.50
C THR A 44 -14.10 -7.02 5.59
N VAL A 45 -14.72 -5.86 5.39
CA VAL A 45 -16.18 -5.71 5.37
C VAL A 45 -16.57 -4.88 4.16
N LYS A 46 -17.62 -5.32 3.44
CA LYS A 46 -18.19 -4.60 2.32
C LYS A 46 -19.47 -3.89 2.76
N VAL A 47 -19.54 -2.59 2.53
CA VAL A 47 -20.70 -1.74 2.82
C VAL A 47 -21.09 -0.99 1.55
N GLY A 48 -22.15 -1.42 0.91
CA GLY A 48 -22.54 -0.93 -0.41
C GLY A 48 -21.45 -1.19 -1.44
N LYS A 49 -20.98 -0.13 -2.10
CA LYS A 49 -19.91 -0.18 -3.08
C LYS A 49 -18.51 -0.03 -2.47
N LYS A 50 -18.41 0.24 -1.17
CA LYS A 50 -17.13 0.46 -0.48
C LYS A 50 -16.67 -0.80 0.23
N THR A 51 -15.36 -1.05 0.21
CA THR A 51 -14.71 -2.11 0.96
C THR A 51 -13.85 -1.50 2.06
N TYR A 52 -14.07 -1.92 3.28
CA TYR A 52 -13.31 -1.49 4.45
C TYR A 52 -12.42 -2.62 4.96
N VAL A 53 -11.25 -2.27 5.47
CA VAL A 53 -10.28 -3.20 6.06
C VAL A 53 -9.95 -2.73 7.46
N CYS A 54 -9.93 -3.64 8.40
CA CYS A 54 -9.51 -3.38 9.78
C CYS A 54 -7.99 -3.25 9.85
N GLY A 55 -7.50 -2.15 10.40
CA GLY A 55 -6.08 -1.91 10.57
C GLY A 55 -5.79 -0.53 11.15
N LYS A 56 -4.50 -0.20 11.22
CA LYS A 56 -4.05 1.12 11.66
C LYS A 56 -4.20 2.11 10.52
N ASN A 57 -5.14 3.06 10.65
CA ASN A 57 -5.26 4.13 9.67
C ASN A 57 -4.15 5.16 9.91
N PRO A 58 -3.27 5.41 8.93
CA PRO A 58 -2.09 6.25 9.14
C PRO A 58 -2.40 7.72 9.45
N ILE A 59 -3.59 8.18 9.08
CA ILE A 59 -4.03 9.57 9.25
C ILE A 59 -4.92 9.74 10.50
N VAL A 60 -5.92 8.85 10.64
CA VAL A 60 -6.98 9.02 11.66
C VAL A 60 -6.63 8.33 12.98
N THR A 61 -6.08 7.11 12.91
CA THR A 61 -5.82 6.27 14.08
C THR A 61 -4.58 5.42 13.90
N PRO A 62 -3.37 6.03 13.93
CA PRO A 62 -2.12 5.30 13.64
C PRO A 62 -1.77 4.23 14.68
N THR A 63 -2.33 4.33 15.89
CA THR A 63 -2.01 3.44 17.02
C THR A 63 -3.06 2.36 17.26
N LYS A 64 -4.31 2.53 16.77
CA LYS A 64 -5.43 1.64 17.05
C LYS A 64 -5.96 1.00 15.76
N ASN A 65 -6.50 -0.21 15.88
CA ASN A 65 -7.19 -0.85 14.76
C ASN A 65 -8.58 -0.25 14.58
N THR A 66 -8.80 0.31 13.41
CA THR A 66 -10.09 0.85 12.96
C THR A 66 -10.36 0.43 11.53
N TYR A 67 -11.61 0.44 11.12
CA TYR A 67 -11.94 0.27 9.72
C TYR A 67 -11.45 1.47 8.91
N MET A 68 -10.81 1.20 7.80
CA MET A 68 -10.41 2.18 6.79
C MET A 68 -10.82 1.67 5.42
N LEU A 69 -11.01 2.56 4.45
CA LEU A 69 -11.22 2.14 3.06
C LEU A 69 -10.05 1.26 2.59
N LYS A 70 -10.34 0.22 1.82
CA LYS A 70 -9.30 -0.60 1.18
C LYS A 70 -8.36 0.29 0.35
N ALA A 71 -8.91 1.29 -0.35
CA ALA A 71 -8.12 2.27 -1.08
C ALA A 71 -7.11 3.03 -0.18
N CYS A 72 -7.50 3.41 1.04
CA CYS A 72 -6.58 4.01 2.01
C CYS A 72 -5.38 3.09 2.32
N ARG A 73 -5.64 1.81 2.60
CA ARG A 73 -4.58 0.84 2.87
C ARG A 73 -3.64 0.68 1.68
N ASP A 74 -4.21 0.52 0.50
CA ASP A 74 -3.45 0.27 -0.72
C ASP A 74 -2.61 1.51 -1.09
N THR A 75 -3.17 2.73 -0.98
CA THR A 75 -2.44 3.99 -1.16
C THR A 75 -1.34 4.17 -0.11
N ASN A 76 -1.58 3.79 1.15
CA ASN A 76 -0.55 3.86 2.18
C ASN A 76 0.61 2.90 1.90
N SER A 77 0.33 1.71 1.39
CA SER A 77 1.38 0.78 0.97
C SER A 77 2.24 1.36 -0.15
N LEU A 78 1.60 1.95 -1.17
CA LEU A 78 2.28 2.62 -2.27
C LEU A 78 3.13 3.80 -1.76
N TYR A 79 2.54 4.68 -0.94
CA TYR A 79 3.24 5.82 -0.36
C TYR A 79 4.50 5.40 0.42
N ARG A 80 4.40 4.35 1.24
CA ARG A 80 5.56 3.85 1.99
C ARG A 80 6.67 3.33 1.08
N THR A 81 6.33 2.65 -0.02
CA THR A 81 7.31 2.16 -0.98
C THR A 81 8.01 3.33 -1.70
N VAL A 82 7.24 4.30 -2.19
CA VAL A 82 7.81 5.49 -2.86
C VAL A 82 8.65 6.31 -1.89
N LYS A 83 8.13 6.49 -0.64
CA LYS A 83 8.87 7.24 0.38
C LYS A 83 10.18 6.57 0.78
N SER A 84 10.21 5.25 0.92
CA SER A 84 11.47 4.54 1.21
C SER A 84 12.51 4.79 0.12
N ALA A 85 12.11 4.64 -1.15
CA ALA A 85 13.03 4.90 -2.27
C ALA A 85 13.49 6.37 -2.29
N TYR A 86 12.60 7.31 -2.00
CA TYR A 86 12.94 8.73 -1.91
C TYR A 86 13.95 9.01 -0.78
N ASP A 87 13.70 8.46 0.41
CA ASP A 87 14.56 8.65 1.58
C ASP A 87 15.97 8.05 1.33
N ASP A 88 16.05 6.85 0.72
CA ASP A 88 17.30 6.20 0.36
C ASP A 88 18.12 7.06 -0.64
N MET A 89 17.45 7.64 -1.64
CA MET A 89 18.11 8.54 -2.60
C MET A 89 18.55 9.85 -1.96
N LEU A 90 17.74 10.40 -1.05
CA LEU A 90 18.08 11.62 -0.32
C LEU A 90 19.29 11.39 0.61
N GLU A 91 19.37 10.24 1.27
CA GLU A 91 20.52 9.87 2.07
C GLU A 91 21.79 9.81 1.22
N GLN A 92 21.74 9.20 0.05
CA GLN A 92 22.86 9.19 -0.89
C GLN A 92 23.23 10.60 -1.36
N ALA A 93 22.24 11.44 -1.71
CA ALA A 93 22.48 12.82 -2.10
C ALA A 93 23.20 13.61 -1.00
N ASN A 94 22.81 13.41 0.27
CA ASN A 94 23.42 14.06 1.43
C ASN A 94 24.91 13.66 1.60
N ILE A 95 25.29 12.41 1.31
CA ILE A 95 26.68 11.94 1.34
C ILE A 95 27.53 12.75 0.35
N PHE A 96 26.97 13.15 -0.78
CA PHE A 96 27.63 13.98 -1.79
C PHE A 96 27.47 15.49 -1.55
N GLY A 97 26.87 15.90 -0.43
CA GLY A 97 26.72 17.30 -0.04
C GLY A 97 25.47 17.99 -0.57
N TYR A 98 24.56 17.27 -1.24
CA TYR A 98 23.29 17.84 -1.71
C TYR A 98 22.21 17.68 -0.61
N LYS A 99 21.50 18.75 -0.30
CA LYS A 99 20.48 18.77 0.75
C LYS A 99 19.11 18.27 0.28
N THR A 100 18.85 18.35 -1.01
CA THR A 100 17.59 17.94 -1.64
C THR A 100 17.87 17.16 -2.92
N LEU A 101 16.89 16.36 -3.35
CA LEU A 101 16.97 15.69 -4.65
C LEU A 101 16.91 16.69 -5.82
N ALA A 102 16.30 17.86 -5.63
CA ALA A 102 16.30 18.93 -6.62
C ALA A 102 17.70 19.54 -6.82
N ASP A 103 18.48 19.70 -5.73
CA ASP A 103 19.87 20.15 -5.82
C ASP A 103 20.72 19.13 -6.58
N LEU A 104 20.58 17.84 -6.26
CA LEU A 104 21.24 16.75 -6.97
C LEU A 104 20.84 16.74 -8.45
N GLY A 105 19.56 16.82 -8.75
CA GLY A 105 19.05 16.85 -10.13
C GLY A 105 19.61 18.02 -10.92
N THR A 106 19.75 19.19 -10.30
CA THR A 106 20.34 20.38 -10.93
C THR A 106 21.83 20.17 -11.24
N ALA A 107 22.55 19.48 -10.36
CA ALA A 107 23.97 19.18 -10.57
C ALA A 107 24.19 18.11 -11.66
N LEU A 108 23.32 17.11 -11.75
CA LEU A 108 23.40 16.07 -12.76
C LEU A 108 22.93 16.54 -14.13
N GLY A 109 21.86 17.35 -14.17
CA GLY A 109 21.25 17.82 -15.41
C GLY A 109 20.55 16.73 -16.23
N GLY A 110 20.18 17.05 -17.47
CA GLY A 110 19.65 16.08 -18.43
C GLY A 110 18.43 15.31 -17.96
N GLN A 111 18.39 14.01 -18.25
CA GLN A 111 17.26 13.13 -17.92
C GLN A 111 17.17 12.88 -16.41
N GLU A 112 18.29 12.80 -15.73
CA GLU A 112 18.36 12.58 -14.29
C GLU A 112 17.63 13.66 -13.50
N LYS A 113 17.76 14.92 -13.92
CA LYS A 113 17.01 16.03 -13.34
C LYS A 113 15.51 15.82 -13.46
N ILE A 114 15.04 15.43 -14.65
CA ILE A 114 13.61 15.17 -14.92
C ILE A 114 13.09 14.01 -14.06
N ASP A 115 13.87 12.97 -13.92
CA ASP A 115 13.48 11.78 -13.15
C ASP A 115 13.38 12.09 -11.66
N LEU A 116 14.28 12.89 -11.10
CA LEU A 116 14.25 13.33 -9.71
C LEU A 116 13.09 14.32 -9.43
N GLU A 117 12.79 15.23 -10.34
CA GLU A 117 11.61 16.11 -10.25
C GLU A 117 10.31 15.31 -10.31
N ASN A 118 10.23 14.28 -11.16
CA ASN A 118 9.09 13.38 -11.25
C ASN A 118 8.92 12.55 -9.96
N LEU A 119 10.00 12.12 -9.32
CA LEU A 119 9.96 11.40 -8.06
C LEU A 119 9.42 12.30 -6.94
N ASP A 120 9.90 13.53 -6.84
CA ASP A 120 9.43 14.52 -5.86
C ASP A 120 7.92 14.82 -6.04
N LYS A 121 7.49 14.99 -7.28
CA LYS A 121 6.08 15.13 -7.62
C LYS A 121 5.27 13.89 -7.23
N THR A 122 5.77 12.69 -7.53
CA THR A 122 5.09 11.42 -7.23
C THR A 122 4.86 11.25 -5.74
N ILE A 123 5.84 11.58 -4.89
CA ILE A 123 5.65 11.47 -3.43
C ILE A 123 4.62 12.48 -2.91
N THR A 124 4.64 13.70 -3.44
CA THR A 124 3.67 14.74 -3.07
C THR A 124 2.25 14.36 -3.48
N ASP A 125 2.05 13.91 -4.71
CA ASP A 125 0.76 13.46 -5.23
C ASP A 125 0.21 12.25 -4.44
N THR A 126 1.08 11.28 -4.15
CA THR A 126 0.71 10.08 -3.38
C THR A 126 0.33 10.44 -1.94
N GLN A 127 1.01 11.40 -1.33
CA GLN A 127 0.66 11.93 0.01
C GLN A 127 -0.70 12.63 0.00
N GLY A 128 -1.00 13.41 -1.03
CA GLY A 128 -2.30 14.04 -1.23
C GLY A 128 -3.43 13.02 -1.38
N LEU A 129 -3.21 11.97 -2.18
CA LEU A 129 -4.15 10.86 -2.32
C LEU A 129 -4.37 10.12 -1.00
N LEU A 130 -3.31 9.87 -0.23
CA LEU A 130 -3.39 9.25 1.07
C LEU A 130 -4.29 10.04 2.02
N ALA A 131 -4.11 11.37 2.08
CA ALA A 131 -4.92 12.24 2.90
C ALA A 131 -6.41 12.18 2.52
N GLN A 132 -6.73 12.10 1.22
CA GLN A 132 -8.10 11.99 0.74
C GLN A 132 -8.73 10.63 1.07
N GLN A 133 -8.01 9.53 0.82
CA GLN A 133 -8.54 8.17 0.99
C GLN A 133 -8.64 7.73 2.46
N CYS A 134 -7.82 8.30 3.33
CA CYS A 134 -7.72 7.91 4.73
C CYS A 134 -8.50 8.82 5.70
N LYS A 135 -9.16 9.86 5.20
CA LYS A 135 -9.90 10.81 6.06
C LYS A 135 -11.00 10.14 6.87
N LYS A 136 -11.32 10.71 8.02
CA LYS A 136 -12.40 10.25 8.89
C LYS A 136 -13.76 10.32 8.17
N GLY A 137 -14.55 9.26 8.29
CA GLY A 137 -15.91 9.21 7.71
C GLY A 137 -15.97 8.90 6.22
N ALA A 138 -14.81 8.65 5.57
CA ALA A 138 -14.76 8.28 4.15
C ALA A 138 -15.42 6.91 3.88
#